data_b804e77150498c1d4db8dcbeefe542c5
#
_entry.id   b804e77150498c1d4db8dcbeefe542c5
#
_cell.length_a   1.000
_cell.length_b   1.000
_cell.length_c   1.000
_cell.angle_alpha   90.00
_cell.angle_beta   90.00
_cell.angle_gamma   90.00
#
_symmetry.space_group_name_H-M   'P 1'
#
loop_
_entity.id
_entity.type
_entity.pdbx_description
1 polymer ?
#
loop_
_entity_poly.entity_id
_entity_poly.type
_entity_poly.pdbx_seq_one_letter_code
_entity_poly.pdbx_strand_id
1 'polypeptide(L)'
;DNIWQNLGEDADGDGQTIIYSGGQWIYDPDDLNGFDDDNWDNNLSTHIDDLIGWDVSETSYGDNDPDPPHSGGWSHGTHVAGLLSATTDNNTGVASTAFSCSIMSVKCTGDDENPQYITNSQAGILYAAKAGYYAQGFSIVNCSFGGGGYSSYEQDVMDILRNDYNALIFASAGNGDGGEDDTPQYPASYENVISVTALGQNDSWNHWATYNEFVDLASPGENIR
;
A
#
# COMPACT_ATOMS: atom_id res chain seq x y z
N ASP A 1 5.08 16.28 2.05
CA ASP A 1 6.23 16.21 1.13
C ASP A 1 6.48 14.81 0.58
N ASN A 2 6.07 13.74 1.29
CA ASN A 2 6.25 12.36 0.83
C ASN A 2 4.90 11.65 0.58
N ILE A 3 3.83 12.39 0.41
CA ILE A 3 2.55 11.88 -0.06
C ILE A 3 2.55 11.96 -1.59
N TRP A 4 2.17 10.86 -2.23
CA TRP A 4 1.92 10.84 -3.65
C TRP A 4 0.70 11.71 -3.96
N GLN A 5 0.77 12.45 -5.04
CA GLN A 5 -0.30 13.28 -5.54
C GLN A 5 -0.64 12.83 -6.96
N ASN A 6 -1.91 12.54 -7.20
CA ASN A 6 -2.40 12.20 -8.53
C ASN A 6 -2.58 13.48 -9.35
N LEU A 7 -1.52 13.90 -10.03
CA LEU A 7 -1.57 15.09 -10.88
C LEU A 7 -2.45 14.91 -12.14
N GLY A 8 -2.99 13.73 -12.35
CA GLY A 8 -4.03 13.52 -13.34
C GLY A 8 -5.39 14.10 -12.91
N GLU A 9 -5.59 14.20 -11.59
CA GLU A 9 -6.76 14.80 -10.94
C GLU A 9 -6.57 16.30 -10.58
N ASP A 10 -5.48 16.92 -10.98
CA ASP A 10 -5.21 18.36 -10.82
C ASP A 10 -6.08 19.17 -11.80
N ALA A 11 -7.30 19.48 -11.38
CA ALA A 11 -8.33 20.08 -12.23
C ALA A 11 -8.10 21.56 -12.51
N ASP A 12 -7.48 22.29 -11.59
CA ASP A 12 -7.18 23.71 -11.76
C ASP A 12 -5.80 23.97 -12.41
N GLY A 13 -4.94 22.94 -12.47
CA GLY A 13 -3.65 22.95 -13.15
C GLY A 13 -2.55 23.67 -12.37
N ASP A 14 -2.65 23.76 -11.05
CA ASP A 14 -1.66 24.40 -10.19
C ASP A 14 -0.45 23.51 -9.86
N GLY A 15 -0.54 22.20 -10.14
CA GLY A 15 0.50 21.20 -9.95
C GLY A 15 0.49 20.56 -8.56
N GLN A 16 -0.62 20.64 -7.85
CA GLN A 16 -0.81 20.04 -6.53
C GLN A 16 -2.22 19.47 -6.43
N THR A 17 -2.43 18.42 -5.65
CA THR A 17 -3.75 17.90 -5.26
C THR A 17 -3.97 17.97 -3.76
N ILE A 18 -2.97 18.42 -3.01
CA ILE A 18 -3.06 18.76 -1.59
C ILE A 18 -2.39 20.09 -1.32
N ILE A 19 -2.98 20.89 -0.45
CA ILE A 19 -2.48 22.20 -0.04
C ILE A 19 -2.32 22.30 1.47
N TYR A 20 -1.38 23.14 1.91
CA TYR A 20 -1.21 23.44 3.33
C TYR A 20 -2.05 24.64 3.73
N SER A 21 -3.13 24.41 4.46
CA SER A 21 -4.11 25.42 4.87
C SER A 21 -4.51 25.27 6.33
N GLY A 22 -4.65 26.36 7.04
CA GLY A 22 -5.07 26.34 8.43
C GLY A 22 -4.13 25.62 9.40
N GLY A 23 -2.89 25.36 9.02
CA GLY A 23 -1.91 24.62 9.85
C GLY A 23 -1.86 23.12 9.60
N GLN A 24 -2.54 22.63 8.59
CA GLN A 24 -2.60 21.21 8.21
C GLN A 24 -2.61 21.04 6.68
N TRP A 25 -2.25 19.84 6.22
CA TRP A 25 -2.45 19.43 4.84
C TRP A 25 -3.91 19.03 4.65
N ILE A 26 -4.51 19.48 3.56
CA ILE A 26 -5.89 19.13 3.15
C ILE A 26 -5.89 18.85 1.66
N TYR A 27 -6.88 18.14 1.16
CA TYR A 27 -7.15 18.08 -0.28
C TYR A 27 -7.35 19.47 -0.85
N ASP A 28 -6.86 19.68 -2.08
CA ASP A 28 -7.17 20.93 -2.76
C ASP A 28 -8.66 20.99 -3.07
N PRO A 29 -9.38 22.02 -2.58
CA PRO A 29 -10.82 22.10 -2.82
C PRO A 29 -11.20 22.37 -4.29
N ASP A 30 -10.26 22.90 -5.08
CA ASP A 30 -10.49 23.22 -6.49
C ASP A 30 -10.33 21.96 -7.37
N ASP A 31 -9.70 20.89 -6.84
CA ASP A 31 -9.58 19.57 -7.48
C ASP A 31 -10.72 18.61 -7.10
N LEU A 32 -11.39 18.82 -5.98
CA LEU A 32 -12.56 18.04 -5.56
C LEU A 32 -13.78 18.41 -6.39
N ASN A 33 -13.77 18.05 -7.67
CA ASN A 33 -14.76 18.49 -8.64
C ASN A 33 -15.83 17.44 -8.95
N GLY A 34 -15.66 16.19 -8.47
CA GLY A 34 -16.60 15.08 -8.67
C GLY A 34 -16.51 14.41 -10.03
N PHE A 35 -15.40 14.59 -10.73
CA PHE A 35 -15.09 13.92 -11.98
C PHE A 35 -13.80 13.10 -11.82
N ASP A 36 -13.64 12.06 -12.61
CA ASP A 36 -12.42 11.29 -12.83
C ASP A 36 -11.71 11.96 -14.01
N ASP A 37 -10.76 12.84 -13.71
CA ASP A 37 -10.09 13.69 -14.69
C ASP A 37 -8.94 12.98 -15.40
N ASP A 38 -8.30 12.02 -14.75
CA ASP A 38 -7.19 11.28 -15.36
C ASP A 38 -7.64 10.14 -16.29
N ASN A 39 -8.85 9.64 -16.12
CA ASN A 39 -9.52 8.67 -17.00
C ASN A 39 -8.70 7.41 -17.32
N TRP A 40 -7.75 7.00 -16.50
CA TRP A 40 -6.90 5.84 -16.78
C TRP A 40 -7.68 4.51 -16.76
N ASP A 41 -8.85 4.48 -16.18
CA ASP A 41 -9.75 3.34 -16.11
C ASP A 41 -10.69 3.21 -17.33
N ASN A 42 -10.42 3.92 -18.42
CA ASN A 42 -11.18 3.97 -19.67
C ASN A 42 -12.55 4.66 -19.57
N ASN A 43 -12.64 5.74 -18.83
CA ASN A 43 -13.84 6.54 -18.60
C ASN A 43 -14.96 5.76 -17.89
N LEU A 44 -14.62 4.79 -17.05
CA LEU A 44 -15.59 4.15 -16.17
C LEU A 44 -15.99 5.06 -15.01
N SER A 45 -15.22 6.15 -14.81
CA SER A 45 -15.42 7.12 -13.71
C SER A 45 -15.53 6.42 -12.36
N THR A 46 -14.61 5.48 -12.12
CA THR A 46 -14.65 4.65 -10.92
C THR A 46 -13.73 5.14 -9.83
N HIS A 47 -12.78 6.03 -10.14
CA HIS A 47 -11.80 6.58 -9.20
C HIS A 47 -11.87 8.11 -9.18
N ILE A 48 -13.06 8.63 -8.87
CA ILE A 48 -13.35 10.06 -8.84
C ILE A 48 -12.59 10.74 -7.71
N ASP A 49 -11.84 11.80 -8.04
CA ASP A 49 -11.06 12.61 -7.11
C ASP A 49 -10.07 11.77 -6.27
N ASP A 50 -9.38 10.76 -6.85
CA ASP A 50 -8.39 9.92 -6.15
C ASP A 50 -7.05 10.64 -5.94
N LEU A 51 -7.10 11.79 -5.31
CA LEU A 51 -6.05 12.81 -5.20
C LEU A 51 -4.73 12.32 -4.59
N ILE A 52 -4.79 11.38 -3.62
CA ILE A 52 -3.61 10.83 -2.92
C ILE A 52 -3.60 9.31 -2.82
N GLY A 53 -4.62 8.66 -3.33
CA GLY A 53 -4.85 7.22 -3.25
C GLY A 53 -6.33 6.89 -3.16
N TRP A 54 -6.67 5.69 -2.74
CA TRP A 54 -8.03 5.16 -2.83
C TRP A 54 -8.39 4.24 -1.67
N ASP A 55 -9.63 4.32 -1.19
CA ASP A 55 -10.23 3.29 -0.34
C ASP A 55 -11.03 2.30 -1.19
N VAL A 56 -10.60 1.05 -1.24
CA VAL A 56 -11.28 -0.01 -1.99
C VAL A 56 -12.33 -0.75 -1.18
N SER A 57 -12.59 -0.36 0.07
CA SER A 57 -13.36 -1.16 1.02
C SER A 57 -14.81 -0.74 1.22
N GLU A 58 -15.12 0.55 1.15
CA GLU A 58 -16.37 1.13 1.66
C GLU A 58 -17.59 0.95 0.73
N THR A 59 -17.39 0.95 -0.57
CA THR A 59 -18.46 0.85 -1.57
C THR A 59 -18.15 -0.18 -2.64
N SER A 60 -19.08 -0.41 -3.56
CA SER A 60 -18.84 -1.32 -4.69
C SER A 60 -17.67 -0.91 -5.58
N TYR A 61 -17.29 0.37 -5.53
CA TYR A 61 -16.23 0.97 -6.33
C TYR A 61 -15.12 1.62 -5.49
N GLY A 62 -15.30 1.72 -4.17
CA GLY A 62 -14.43 2.46 -3.27
C GLY A 62 -14.77 3.94 -3.19
N ASP A 63 -13.91 4.71 -2.51
CA ASP A 63 -14.00 6.17 -2.45
C ASP A 63 -12.61 6.82 -2.28
N ASN A 64 -12.56 8.14 -2.31
CA ASN A 64 -11.34 8.94 -2.23
C ASN A 64 -10.86 9.25 -0.81
N ASP A 65 -11.31 8.49 0.20
CA ASP A 65 -10.86 8.64 1.59
C ASP A 65 -9.95 7.48 2.04
N PRO A 66 -8.65 7.47 1.67
CA PRO A 66 -7.73 6.43 2.09
C PRO A 66 -7.25 6.60 3.54
N ASP A 67 -7.76 7.57 4.29
CA ASP A 67 -7.38 7.81 5.68
C ASP A 67 -7.97 6.74 6.60
N PRO A 68 -7.16 6.16 7.51
CA PRO A 68 -7.70 5.23 8.50
C PRO A 68 -8.42 5.99 9.62
N PRO A 69 -9.41 5.36 10.29
CA PRO A 69 -10.02 5.95 11.47
C PRO A 69 -8.99 6.32 12.54
N HIS A 70 -9.14 7.49 13.16
CA HIS A 70 -8.23 7.99 14.19
C HIS A 70 -8.35 7.27 15.57
N SER A 71 -9.09 6.18 15.64
CA SER A 71 -9.33 5.42 16.87
C SER A 71 -9.25 3.90 16.61
N GLY A 72 -9.11 3.10 17.67
CA GLY A 72 -9.27 1.65 17.57
C GLY A 72 -8.06 0.85 17.12
N GLY A 73 -6.85 1.41 17.06
CA GLY A 73 -5.63 0.65 16.76
C GLY A 73 -5.27 0.55 15.28
N TRP A 74 -5.80 1.43 14.45
CA TRP A 74 -5.56 1.58 13.02
C TRP A 74 -4.17 2.18 12.70
N SER A 75 -3.11 1.66 13.32
CA SER A 75 -1.78 2.27 13.23
C SER A 75 -0.78 1.48 12.38
N HIS A 76 -1.11 0.24 12.01
CA HIS A 76 -0.14 -0.64 11.35
C HIS A 76 0.30 -0.08 9.99
N GLY A 77 -0.63 0.25 9.10
CA GLY A 77 -0.32 0.83 7.79
C GLY A 77 0.44 2.15 7.90
N THR A 78 0.04 3.03 8.83
CA THR A 78 0.74 4.30 9.10
C THR A 78 2.18 4.06 9.59
N HIS A 79 2.41 3.07 10.44
CA HIS A 79 3.75 2.70 10.89
C HIS A 79 4.61 2.17 9.74
N VAL A 80 4.06 1.29 8.91
CA VAL A 80 4.74 0.78 7.72
C VAL A 80 5.09 1.92 6.75
N ALA A 81 4.15 2.82 6.48
CA ALA A 81 4.38 3.99 5.64
C ALA A 81 5.49 4.89 6.20
N GLY A 82 5.51 5.10 7.52
CA GLY A 82 6.57 5.85 8.20
C GLY A 82 7.96 5.24 8.02
N LEU A 83 8.09 3.92 8.12
CA LEU A 83 9.35 3.21 7.87
C LEU A 83 9.82 3.34 6.41
N LEU A 84 8.89 3.36 5.48
CA LEU A 84 9.20 3.51 4.06
C LEU A 84 9.61 4.94 3.70
N SER A 85 8.83 5.94 4.08
CA SER A 85 8.98 7.29 3.53
C SER A 85 8.59 8.43 4.50
N ALA A 86 8.76 8.28 5.81
CA ALA A 86 8.63 9.44 6.69
C ALA A 86 9.62 10.55 6.29
N THR A 87 9.19 11.81 6.34
CA THR A 87 10.04 12.96 6.09
C THR A 87 11.22 12.97 7.06
N THR A 88 12.44 12.93 6.53
CA THR A 88 13.68 12.90 7.32
C THR A 88 14.29 14.29 7.49
N ASP A 89 15.21 14.43 8.46
CA ASP A 89 15.97 15.66 8.73
C ASP A 89 15.08 16.87 9.11
N ASN A 90 13.93 16.61 9.73
CA ASN A 90 12.96 17.63 10.16
C ASN A 90 12.86 17.79 11.69
N ASN A 91 13.72 17.10 12.45
CA ASN A 91 13.72 17.06 13.93
C ASN A 91 12.41 16.52 14.53
N THR A 92 11.62 15.75 13.79
CA THR A 92 10.34 15.21 14.22
C THR A 92 10.20 13.75 13.81
N GLY A 93 9.67 12.90 14.70
CA GLY A 93 9.34 11.51 14.40
C GLY A 93 10.55 10.62 14.12
N VAL A 94 10.46 9.87 13.05
CA VAL A 94 11.44 8.84 12.65
C VAL A 94 12.10 9.18 11.31
N ALA A 95 13.25 8.59 11.04
CA ALA A 95 13.86 8.62 9.72
C ALA A 95 13.41 7.41 8.92
N SER A 96 13.02 7.61 7.69
CA SER A 96 12.63 6.53 6.77
C SER A 96 13.82 5.91 6.05
N THR A 97 13.58 4.78 5.38
CA THR A 97 14.57 4.12 4.53
C THR A 97 14.65 4.76 3.14
N ALA A 98 13.59 5.39 2.67
CA ALA A 98 13.51 6.02 1.34
C ALA A 98 13.21 7.52 1.46
N PHE A 99 14.25 8.34 1.58
CA PHE A 99 14.18 9.77 1.95
C PHE A 99 13.36 10.66 1.02
N SER A 100 13.18 10.27 -0.23
CA SER A 100 12.52 11.08 -1.27
C SER A 100 11.53 10.26 -2.08
N CYS A 101 10.92 9.27 -1.45
CA CYS A 101 9.90 8.44 -2.07
C CYS A 101 8.52 8.97 -1.69
N SER A 102 7.63 9.06 -2.65
CA SER A 102 6.21 9.36 -2.40
C SER A 102 5.43 8.08 -2.12
N ILE A 103 4.49 8.15 -1.18
CA ILE A 103 3.59 7.05 -0.81
C ILE A 103 2.19 7.35 -1.31
N MET A 104 1.66 6.45 -2.14
CA MET A 104 0.25 6.34 -2.44
C MET A 104 -0.41 5.52 -1.32
N SER A 105 -1.43 6.05 -0.69
CA SER A 105 -2.19 5.36 0.34
C SER A 105 -3.32 4.55 -0.30
N VAL A 106 -3.41 3.25 0.02
CA VAL A 106 -4.51 2.40 -0.43
C VAL A 106 -5.11 1.68 0.76
N LYS A 107 -6.33 2.05 1.10
CA LYS A 107 -7.08 1.48 2.23
C LYS A 107 -7.88 0.27 1.76
N CYS A 108 -7.71 -0.84 2.45
CA CYS A 108 -8.30 -2.12 2.08
C CYS A 108 -9.23 -2.69 3.16
N THR A 109 -9.60 -1.90 4.15
CA THR A 109 -10.44 -2.31 5.28
C THR A 109 -11.39 -1.18 5.64
N GLY A 110 -12.69 -1.46 5.70
CA GLY A 110 -13.72 -0.45 6.02
C GLY A 110 -13.59 0.11 7.43
N ASP A 111 -14.08 1.32 7.63
CA ASP A 111 -13.95 2.09 8.87
C ASP A 111 -14.65 1.43 10.06
N ASP A 112 -15.72 0.71 9.80
CA ASP A 112 -16.50 -0.02 10.81
C ASP A 112 -16.01 -1.45 11.03
N GLU A 113 -14.98 -1.90 10.27
CA GLU A 113 -14.47 -3.25 10.34
C GLU A 113 -13.49 -3.45 11.50
N ASN A 114 -13.26 -4.70 11.85
CA ASN A 114 -12.19 -5.04 12.77
C ASN A 114 -10.85 -4.81 12.06
N PRO A 115 -9.95 -3.94 12.58
CA PRO A 115 -8.70 -3.61 11.91
C PRO A 115 -7.73 -4.79 11.69
N GLN A 116 -8.06 -5.97 12.18
CA GLN A 116 -7.28 -7.19 11.94
C GLN A 116 -7.61 -7.88 10.61
N TYR A 117 -8.67 -7.47 9.93
CA TYR A 117 -9.12 -8.11 8.69
C TYR A 117 -9.04 -7.14 7.51
N ILE A 118 -8.28 -7.55 6.50
CA ILE A 118 -8.27 -6.88 5.20
C ILE A 118 -9.36 -7.53 4.33
N THR A 119 -10.27 -6.73 3.81
CA THR A 119 -11.46 -7.22 3.09
C THR A 119 -11.28 -7.20 1.57
N ASN A 120 -10.49 -6.27 1.03
CA ASN A 120 -10.36 -6.03 -0.41
C ASN A 120 -8.90 -5.91 -0.87
N SER A 121 -7.99 -6.75 -0.35
CA SER A 121 -6.55 -6.68 -0.67
C SER A 121 -6.25 -6.73 -2.17
N GLN A 122 -6.95 -7.55 -2.92
CA GLN A 122 -6.72 -7.73 -4.34
C GLN A 122 -7.11 -6.48 -5.16
N ALA A 123 -8.23 -5.85 -4.83
CA ALA A 123 -8.63 -4.59 -5.45
C ALA A 123 -7.61 -3.49 -5.15
N GLY A 124 -7.10 -3.44 -3.92
CA GLY A 124 -6.06 -2.47 -3.53
C GLY A 124 -4.74 -2.68 -4.27
N ILE A 125 -4.28 -3.92 -4.40
CA ILE A 125 -3.06 -4.22 -5.18
C ILE A 125 -3.24 -3.83 -6.65
N LEU A 126 -4.41 -4.14 -7.22
CA LEU A 126 -4.74 -3.81 -8.60
C LEU A 126 -4.77 -2.30 -8.83
N TYR A 127 -5.44 -1.56 -7.94
CA TYR A 127 -5.46 -0.09 -7.99
C TYR A 127 -4.04 0.49 -7.91
N ALA A 128 -3.28 0.15 -6.85
CA ALA A 128 -1.93 0.68 -6.65
C ALA A 128 -1.00 0.43 -7.85
N ALA A 129 -1.09 -0.77 -8.44
CA ALA A 129 -0.27 -1.13 -9.57
C ALA A 129 -0.63 -0.32 -10.82
N LYS A 130 -1.92 -0.17 -11.11
CA LYS A 130 -2.41 0.53 -12.30
C LYS A 130 -2.23 2.04 -12.18
N ALA A 131 -2.68 2.65 -11.08
CA ALA A 131 -2.51 4.08 -10.86
C ALA A 131 -1.04 4.50 -10.93
N GLY A 132 -0.13 3.75 -10.29
CA GLY A 132 1.31 4.01 -10.40
C GLY A 132 1.85 3.84 -11.82
N TYR A 133 1.38 2.85 -12.57
CA TYR A 133 1.78 2.67 -13.97
C TYR A 133 1.34 3.84 -14.86
N TYR A 134 0.10 4.28 -14.74
CA TYR A 134 -0.40 5.40 -15.53
C TYR A 134 0.25 6.72 -15.15
N ALA A 135 0.55 6.92 -13.87
CA ALA A 135 1.23 8.13 -13.40
C ALA A 135 2.70 8.20 -13.83
N GLN A 136 3.44 7.09 -13.82
CA GLN A 136 4.91 7.11 -13.99
C GLN A 136 5.51 5.90 -14.72
N GLY A 137 4.70 4.98 -15.24
CA GLY A 137 5.15 3.81 -16.02
C GLY A 137 5.57 2.60 -15.18
N PHE A 138 5.48 2.65 -13.86
CA PHE A 138 5.75 1.53 -12.95
C PHE A 138 5.11 1.79 -11.58
N SER A 139 5.06 0.75 -10.73
CA SER A 139 4.73 0.88 -9.33
C SER A 139 5.55 -0.07 -8.46
N ILE A 140 5.72 0.31 -7.18
CA ILE A 140 6.23 -0.57 -6.13
C ILE A 140 5.12 -0.69 -5.09
N VAL A 141 4.59 -1.88 -4.93
CA VAL A 141 3.45 -2.15 -4.03
C VAL A 141 3.94 -2.90 -2.80
N ASN A 142 3.64 -2.41 -1.61
CA ASN A 142 3.97 -3.08 -0.36
C ASN A 142 2.72 -3.68 0.29
N CYS A 143 2.74 -5.00 0.49
CA CYS A 143 1.68 -5.79 1.10
C CYS A 143 2.13 -6.33 2.47
N SER A 144 2.06 -5.50 3.52
CA SER A 144 2.40 -5.92 4.89
C SER A 144 1.24 -6.67 5.55
N PHE A 145 0.68 -7.62 4.84
CA PHE A 145 -0.42 -8.50 5.26
C PHE A 145 -0.30 -9.84 4.55
N GLY A 146 -1.02 -10.83 5.06
CA GLY A 146 -1.12 -12.13 4.41
C GLY A 146 -2.22 -12.98 5.03
N GLY A 147 -2.53 -14.07 4.36
CA GLY A 147 -3.55 -15.02 4.79
C GLY A 147 -4.12 -15.81 3.62
N GLY A 148 -5.21 -16.52 3.88
CA GLY A 148 -5.92 -17.26 2.84
C GLY A 148 -5.16 -18.45 2.26
N GLY A 149 -5.62 -18.91 1.11
CA GLY A 149 -5.05 -20.01 0.36
C GLY A 149 -4.79 -19.62 -1.09
N TYR A 150 -4.10 -20.48 -1.81
CA TYR A 150 -3.83 -20.28 -3.24
C TYR A 150 -5.10 -20.09 -4.06
N SER A 151 -5.09 -19.09 -4.91
CA SER A 151 -6.12 -18.83 -5.92
C SER A 151 -5.46 -18.65 -7.29
N SER A 152 -5.83 -19.47 -8.27
CA SER A 152 -5.31 -19.32 -9.63
C SER A 152 -5.70 -17.99 -10.27
N TYR A 153 -6.87 -17.46 -9.91
CA TYR A 153 -7.32 -16.15 -10.38
C TYR A 153 -6.42 -15.02 -9.84
N GLU A 154 -6.05 -15.07 -8.57
CA GLU A 154 -5.14 -14.08 -7.98
C GLU A 154 -3.72 -14.21 -8.55
N GLN A 155 -3.25 -15.44 -8.81
CA GLN A 155 -1.99 -15.65 -9.51
C GLN A 155 -1.99 -15.00 -10.90
N ASP A 156 -3.05 -15.22 -11.70
CA ASP A 156 -3.18 -14.59 -13.02
C ASP A 156 -3.15 -13.06 -12.92
N VAL A 157 -3.74 -12.48 -11.86
CA VAL A 157 -3.67 -11.03 -11.61
C VAL A 157 -2.23 -10.59 -11.31
N MET A 158 -1.49 -11.29 -10.44
CA MET A 158 -0.07 -10.94 -10.16
C MET A 158 0.77 -10.99 -11.44
N ASP A 159 0.53 -12.00 -12.30
CA ASP A 159 1.23 -12.13 -13.57
C ASP A 159 0.94 -10.95 -14.52
N ILE A 160 -0.30 -10.54 -14.63
CA ILE A 160 -0.72 -9.36 -15.42
C ILE A 160 -0.07 -8.10 -14.86
N LEU A 161 -0.13 -7.88 -13.56
CA LEU A 161 0.42 -6.68 -12.93
C LEU A 161 1.94 -6.57 -13.15
N ARG A 162 2.64 -7.69 -13.08
CA ARG A 162 4.08 -7.74 -13.36
C ARG A 162 4.41 -7.48 -14.81
N ASN A 163 3.70 -8.11 -15.75
CA ASN A 163 4.05 -8.14 -17.16
C ASN A 163 3.52 -6.91 -17.94
N ASP A 164 2.29 -6.48 -17.62
CA ASP A 164 1.61 -5.45 -18.38
C ASP A 164 1.67 -4.07 -17.72
N TYR A 165 1.76 -4.04 -16.38
CA TYR A 165 1.80 -2.79 -15.59
C TYR A 165 3.15 -2.54 -14.89
N ASN A 166 4.18 -3.34 -15.19
CA ASN A 166 5.52 -3.15 -14.63
C ASN A 166 5.53 -2.98 -13.10
N ALA A 167 4.60 -3.64 -12.41
CA ALA A 167 4.50 -3.59 -10.97
C ALA A 167 5.52 -4.49 -10.30
N LEU A 168 6.12 -4.01 -9.21
CA LEU A 168 6.99 -4.77 -8.33
C LEU A 168 6.29 -4.90 -6.98
N ILE A 169 5.83 -6.12 -6.66
CA ILE A 169 5.02 -6.37 -5.47
C ILE A 169 5.88 -7.04 -4.41
N PHE A 170 5.95 -6.45 -3.23
CA PHE A 170 6.58 -7.00 -2.03
C PHE A 170 5.51 -7.41 -1.04
N ALA A 171 5.65 -8.58 -0.43
CA ALA A 171 4.72 -9.03 0.59
C ALA A 171 5.42 -9.70 1.77
N SER A 172 4.85 -9.55 2.97
CA SER A 172 5.35 -10.22 4.16
C SER A 172 5.09 -11.72 4.10
N ALA A 173 6.12 -12.53 4.36
CA ALA A 173 6.00 -13.98 4.39
C ALA A 173 5.07 -14.50 5.49
N GLY A 174 4.84 -13.69 6.54
CA GLY A 174 3.97 -13.99 7.66
C GLY A 174 4.69 -14.03 9.01
N ASN A 175 3.90 -14.07 10.04
CA ASN A 175 4.35 -14.10 11.45
C ASN A 175 3.88 -15.39 12.11
N GLY A 176 4.40 -16.52 11.75
CA GLY A 176 3.99 -17.82 12.25
C GLY A 176 3.48 -17.83 13.71
N ASP A 177 2.66 -18.77 14.09
CA ASP A 177 1.97 -18.81 15.41
C ASP A 177 2.88 -19.24 16.59
N GLY A 178 4.10 -18.67 16.65
CA GLY A 178 5.03 -18.93 17.75
C GLY A 178 5.76 -20.27 17.68
N GLY A 179 5.74 -20.92 16.55
CA GLY A 179 6.47 -22.13 16.21
C GLY A 179 7.14 -22.01 14.84
N GLU A 180 7.78 -23.08 14.40
CA GLU A 180 8.24 -23.21 13.03
C GLU A 180 7.02 -23.26 12.10
N ASP A 181 6.66 -22.11 11.50
CA ASP A 181 5.56 -22.04 10.57
C ASP A 181 6.11 -21.86 9.15
N ASP A 182 5.94 -22.91 8.35
CA ASP A 182 6.31 -22.97 6.94
C ASP A 182 5.10 -22.83 6.01
N THR A 183 3.92 -22.54 6.56
CA THR A 183 2.68 -22.43 5.79
C THR A 183 2.74 -21.26 4.80
N PRO A 184 2.53 -21.51 3.50
CA PRO A 184 2.45 -20.46 2.51
C PRO A 184 1.39 -19.40 2.84
N GLN A 185 1.76 -18.13 2.80
CA GLN A 185 0.87 -17.00 2.99
C GLN A 185 0.69 -16.25 1.66
N TYR A 186 -0.49 -15.75 1.39
CA TYR A 186 -0.77 -15.01 0.16
C TYR A 186 -1.12 -13.55 0.50
N PRO A 187 -0.60 -12.58 -0.31
CA PRO A 187 -0.01 -12.74 -1.64
C PRO A 187 1.48 -13.16 -1.69
N ALA A 188 2.18 -13.27 -0.57
CA ALA A 188 3.63 -13.50 -0.54
C ALA A 188 4.10 -14.76 -1.30
N SER A 189 3.26 -15.80 -1.39
CA SER A 189 3.62 -17.07 -2.03
C SER A 189 3.16 -17.20 -3.49
N TYR A 190 2.66 -16.11 -4.11
CA TYR A 190 2.42 -16.10 -5.55
C TYR A 190 3.71 -15.89 -6.34
N GLU A 191 3.77 -16.46 -7.55
CA GLU A 191 4.81 -16.08 -8.52
C GLU A 191 4.69 -14.59 -8.85
N ASN A 192 5.82 -13.95 -9.16
CA ASN A 192 5.92 -12.51 -9.41
C ASN A 192 5.65 -11.59 -8.21
N VAL A 193 5.57 -12.14 -6.99
CA VAL A 193 5.57 -11.41 -5.73
C VAL A 193 6.88 -11.70 -4.99
N ILE A 194 7.52 -10.69 -4.46
CA ILE A 194 8.74 -10.82 -3.67
C ILE A 194 8.35 -11.04 -2.21
N SER A 195 8.59 -12.24 -1.73
CA SER A 195 8.29 -12.67 -0.35
C SER A 195 9.41 -12.28 0.61
N VAL A 196 9.08 -11.55 1.66
CA VAL A 196 10.06 -11.06 2.64
C VAL A 196 9.76 -11.58 4.03
N THR A 197 10.72 -12.30 4.61
CA THR A 197 10.66 -12.74 6.01
C THR A 197 11.46 -11.82 6.94
N ALA A 198 11.25 -11.95 8.25
CA ALA A 198 11.93 -11.16 9.26
C ALA A 198 13.14 -11.86 9.83
N LEU A 199 14.23 -11.09 10.01
CA LEU A 199 15.40 -11.49 10.81
C LEU A 199 15.38 -10.78 12.16
N GLY A 200 15.83 -11.49 13.17
CA GLY A 200 16.13 -10.95 14.48
C GLY A 200 17.51 -10.27 14.51
N GLN A 201 17.92 -9.87 15.71
CA GLN A 201 19.23 -9.26 15.94
C GLN A 201 20.35 -10.23 15.55
N ASN A 202 21.42 -9.69 14.99
CA ASN A 202 22.61 -10.45 14.51
C ASN A 202 22.31 -11.42 13.35
N ASP A 203 21.36 -11.07 12.50
CA ASP A 203 20.95 -11.86 11.33
C ASP A 203 20.52 -13.29 11.69
N SER A 204 20.00 -13.48 12.90
CA SER A 204 19.45 -14.75 13.32
C SER A 204 18.01 -14.91 12.85
N TRP A 205 17.64 -16.13 12.46
CA TRP A 205 16.24 -16.42 12.21
C TRP A 205 15.44 -16.24 13.51
N ASN A 206 14.34 -15.56 13.39
CA ASN A 206 13.40 -15.35 14.48
C ASN A 206 12.27 -16.37 14.38
N HIS A 207 12.10 -17.20 15.40
CA HIS A 207 11.18 -18.34 15.40
C HIS A 207 9.69 -17.98 15.20
N TRP A 208 9.34 -16.70 15.28
CA TRP A 208 7.98 -16.25 14.97
C TRP A 208 7.79 -15.87 13.50
N ALA A 209 8.86 -15.70 12.73
CA ALA A 209 8.79 -15.33 11.32
C ALA A 209 8.58 -16.57 10.44
N THR A 210 7.63 -16.51 9.53
CA THR A 210 7.36 -17.57 8.56
C THR A 210 8.57 -17.78 7.66
N TYR A 211 8.90 -19.05 7.43
CA TYR A 211 9.99 -19.47 6.60
C TYR A 211 9.59 -20.68 5.74
N ASN A 212 9.61 -20.53 4.43
CA ASN A 212 9.24 -21.58 3.49
C ASN A 212 9.97 -21.43 2.14
N GLU A 213 9.67 -22.29 1.18
CA GLU A 213 10.30 -22.31 -0.14
C GLU A 213 9.96 -21.08 -1.02
N PHE A 214 8.95 -20.29 -0.66
CA PHE A 214 8.54 -19.08 -1.39
C PHE A 214 9.24 -17.82 -0.91
N VAL A 215 10.02 -17.87 0.17
CA VAL A 215 10.71 -16.69 0.71
C VAL A 215 11.90 -16.33 -0.17
N ASP A 216 11.89 -15.11 -0.75
CA ASP A 216 12.95 -14.58 -1.60
C ASP A 216 14.01 -13.82 -0.80
N LEU A 217 13.59 -13.05 0.19
CA LEU A 217 14.45 -12.12 0.94
C LEU A 217 14.19 -12.23 2.44
N ALA A 218 15.20 -11.84 3.20
CA ALA A 218 15.09 -11.62 4.63
C ALA A 218 15.54 -10.20 4.99
N SER A 219 14.82 -9.56 5.90
CA SER A 219 15.04 -8.18 6.31
C SER A 219 15.02 -8.06 7.83
N PRO A 220 15.75 -7.10 8.44
CA PRO A 220 15.60 -6.82 9.87
C PRO A 220 14.15 -6.56 10.22
N GLY A 221 13.60 -7.31 11.19
CA GLY A 221 12.18 -7.24 11.55
C GLY A 221 11.94 -7.24 13.06
N GLU A 222 13.00 -7.14 13.88
CA GLU A 222 12.91 -7.13 15.33
C GLU A 222 13.35 -5.77 15.91
N ASN A 223 12.56 -5.23 16.84
CA ASN A 223 12.82 -3.94 17.49
C ASN A 223 12.94 -2.75 16.52
N ILE A 224 12.21 -2.80 15.43
CA ILE A 224 12.08 -1.69 14.47
C ILE A 224 11.28 -0.54 15.11
N ARG A 225 11.78 0.68 15.02
CA ARG A 225 11.22 1.88 15.67
C ARG A 225 11.03 2.99 14.67
#